data_38ffe25d9b535b24395e8990b25962ba
#
_entry.id   38ffe25d9b535b24395e8990b25962ba
#
_cell.length_a   1.000
_cell.length_b   1.000
_cell.length_c   1.000
_cell.angle_alpha   90.00
_cell.angle_beta   90.00
_cell.angle_gamma   90.00
#
_symmetry.space_group_name_H-M   'P 1'
#
loop_
_entity.id
_entity.type
_entity.pdbx_description
1 polymer ?
#
loop_
_entity_poly.entity_id
_entity_poly.type
_entity_poly.pdbx_seq_one_letter_code
_entity_poly.pdbx_strand_id
1 'polypeptide(L)'
;GVQTCALPISPYHLAIVVGGTSAEHTLKSAKLASTKYLDSLPTTGDLTGHAFRDPEVEAEVLKITQNLGIGAQFGGKYFCHDVRVIRLPRHGASLPIAIAVSCSADRQAKAKITKEGVFIEELERDPAHFLPETTDEHLDETVVKIDLSKPMSEIRAELSKYPVKTRLSLTGTLVVARDLAHAKIKALIDSGKPMPDYFKNYAVYYAGPAKTPTGYASGSFGPKIGRAHV
;
A
#
# COMPACT_ATOMS: atom_id res chain seq x y z
N GLY A 1 2.09 -14.35 17.85
CA GLY A 1 2.03 -12.92 17.60
C GLY A 1 1.66 -12.65 16.14
N VAL A 2 0.59 -11.93 15.92
CA VAL A 2 0.23 -11.48 14.58
C VAL A 2 1.22 -10.40 14.20
N GLN A 3 2.16 -10.71 13.34
CA GLN A 3 3.03 -9.71 12.77
C GLN A 3 2.27 -9.03 11.64
N THR A 4 1.63 -7.94 11.97
CA THR A 4 1.04 -7.05 10.98
C THR A 4 2.16 -6.40 10.16
N CYS A 5 1.87 -6.10 8.92
CA CYS A 5 2.75 -5.28 8.10
C CYS A 5 3.01 -3.97 8.85
N ALA A 6 4.24 -3.73 9.28
CA ALA A 6 4.57 -2.64 10.19
C ALA A 6 4.30 -1.25 9.60
N LEU A 7 4.30 -1.13 8.27
CA LEU A 7 4.05 0.14 7.57
C LEU A 7 3.07 -0.08 6.41
N PRO A 8 2.07 0.79 6.26
CA PRO A 8 1.23 0.82 5.06
C PRO A 8 2.08 1.12 3.83
N ILE A 9 1.70 0.54 2.70
CA ILE A 9 2.34 0.80 1.41
C ILE A 9 1.62 1.96 0.73
N SER A 10 2.38 2.94 0.25
CA SER A 10 1.87 4.05 -0.55
C SER A 10 1.54 3.61 -2.00
N PRO A 11 0.68 4.30 -2.72
CA PRO A 11 -0.09 5.48 -2.30
C PRO A 11 -1.08 5.16 -1.17
N TYR A 12 -1.30 6.11 -0.26
CA TYR A 12 -2.13 5.90 0.93
C TYR A 12 -3.59 6.30 0.71
N HIS A 13 -4.49 5.66 1.45
CA HIS A 13 -5.79 6.24 1.80
C HIS A 13 -5.58 7.03 3.09
N LEU A 14 -5.51 8.35 2.98
CA LEU A 14 -5.24 9.25 4.10
C LEU A 14 -6.56 9.69 4.74
N ALA A 15 -6.61 9.69 6.06
CA ALA A 15 -7.72 10.25 6.81
C ALA A 15 -7.25 11.24 7.87
N ILE A 16 -7.93 12.34 7.99
CA ILE A 16 -7.76 13.35 9.01
C ILE A 16 -9.11 13.53 9.71
N VAL A 17 -9.12 13.44 11.02
CA VAL A 17 -10.32 13.67 11.82
C VAL A 17 -10.07 14.83 12.78
N VAL A 18 -10.96 15.80 12.76
CA VAL A 18 -10.92 16.99 13.59
C VAL A 18 -12.13 16.98 14.52
N GLY A 19 -11.89 17.01 15.81
CA GLY A 19 -12.93 16.93 16.83
C GLY A 19 -13.14 15.50 17.35
N GLY A 20 -14.21 15.33 18.09
CA GLY A 20 -14.55 14.11 18.82
C GLY A 20 -14.68 14.36 20.32
N THR A 21 -15.28 13.43 21.02
CA THR A 21 -15.53 13.51 22.48
C THR A 21 -14.37 12.99 23.32
N SER A 22 -13.46 12.22 22.70
CA SER A 22 -12.22 11.73 23.33
C SER A 22 -11.16 11.43 22.27
N ALA A 23 -9.92 11.24 22.70
CA ALA A 23 -8.81 10.84 21.84
C ALA A 23 -9.09 9.49 21.15
N GLU A 24 -9.65 8.52 21.88
CA GLU A 24 -9.99 7.19 21.35
C GLU A 24 -11.08 7.28 20.29
N HIS A 25 -12.10 8.12 20.51
CA HIS A 25 -13.17 8.32 19.53
C HIS A 25 -12.61 8.91 18.25
N THR A 26 -11.74 9.91 18.35
CA THR A 26 -11.11 10.57 17.21
C THR A 26 -10.20 9.61 16.44
N LEU A 27 -9.39 8.82 17.14
CA LEU A 27 -8.50 7.83 16.53
C LEU A 27 -9.28 6.72 15.82
N LYS A 28 -10.33 6.19 16.45
CA LYS A 28 -11.22 5.18 15.85
C LYS A 28 -11.89 5.72 14.59
N SER A 29 -12.38 6.95 14.65
CA SER A 29 -13.00 7.62 13.50
C SER A 29 -12.00 7.82 12.36
N ALA A 30 -10.75 8.19 12.65
CA ALA A 30 -9.70 8.31 11.64
C ALA A 30 -9.42 6.95 10.95
N LYS A 31 -9.39 5.86 11.71
CA LYS A 31 -9.24 4.53 11.13
C LYS A 31 -10.41 4.17 10.23
N LEU A 32 -11.64 4.40 10.66
CA LEU A 32 -12.85 4.16 9.88
C LEU A 32 -12.88 5.02 8.60
N ALA A 33 -12.49 6.29 8.69
CA ALA A 33 -12.40 7.18 7.53
C ALA A 33 -11.35 6.69 6.51
N SER A 34 -10.18 6.25 6.98
CA SER A 34 -9.13 5.72 6.10
C SER A 34 -9.53 4.45 5.34
N THR A 35 -10.57 3.77 5.79
CA THR A 35 -11.16 2.58 5.14
C THR A 35 -12.45 2.89 4.39
N LYS A 36 -12.75 4.16 4.16
CA LYS A 36 -13.95 4.64 3.43
C LYS A 36 -15.29 4.30 4.12
N TYR A 37 -15.26 3.87 5.38
CA TYR A 37 -16.46 3.50 6.11
C TYR A 37 -17.39 4.70 6.37
N LEU A 38 -16.81 5.92 6.43
CA LEU A 38 -17.53 7.16 6.70
C LEU A 38 -17.87 7.97 5.43
N ASP A 39 -17.77 7.38 4.25
CA ASP A 39 -18.00 8.08 2.97
C ASP A 39 -19.47 8.50 2.78
N SER A 40 -20.41 7.87 3.49
CA SER A 40 -21.84 8.21 3.47
C SER A 40 -22.23 9.38 4.36
N LEU A 41 -21.29 9.97 5.13
CA LEU A 41 -21.57 11.16 5.91
C LEU A 41 -21.95 12.35 5.01
N PRO A 42 -22.80 13.27 5.51
CA PRO A 42 -23.07 14.51 4.79
C PRO A 42 -21.80 15.32 4.57
N THR A 43 -21.82 16.20 3.57
CA THR A 43 -20.68 17.05 3.21
C THR A 43 -20.76 18.46 3.79
N THR A 44 -21.80 18.74 4.56
CA THR A 44 -21.98 20.00 5.25
C THR A 44 -22.39 19.77 6.69
N GLY A 45 -21.85 20.56 7.59
CA GLY A 45 -22.31 20.59 8.98
C GLY A 45 -23.59 21.43 9.15
N ASP A 46 -24.20 21.34 10.31
CA ASP A 46 -25.33 22.18 10.71
C ASP A 46 -25.23 22.62 12.17
N LEU A 47 -26.18 23.41 12.61
CA LEU A 47 -26.23 23.95 13.98
C LEU A 47 -26.53 22.88 15.05
N THR A 48 -26.99 21.70 14.65
CA THR A 48 -27.24 20.58 15.57
C THR A 48 -25.98 19.78 15.92
N GLY A 49 -24.88 20.02 15.18
CA GLY A 49 -23.57 19.46 15.50
C GLY A 49 -23.42 17.98 15.16
N HIS A 50 -23.81 17.56 13.98
CA HIS A 50 -23.51 16.21 13.50
C HIS A 50 -22.15 16.10 12.80
N ALA A 51 -21.66 14.87 12.62
CA ALA A 51 -20.43 14.59 11.86
C ALA A 51 -20.64 14.84 10.37
N PHE A 52 -19.61 15.36 9.70
CA PHE A 52 -19.64 15.56 8.25
C PHE A 52 -18.24 15.42 7.63
N ARG A 53 -18.22 15.16 6.31
CA ARG A 53 -17.02 15.23 5.49
C ARG A 53 -16.78 16.65 5.02
N ASP A 54 -15.51 17.01 4.87
CA ASP A 54 -15.07 18.32 4.37
C ASP A 54 -14.36 18.17 3.01
N PRO A 55 -15.12 18.11 1.89
CA PRO A 55 -14.55 17.85 0.57
C PRO A 55 -13.57 18.92 0.10
N GLU A 56 -13.73 20.16 0.54
CA GLU A 56 -12.83 21.26 0.17
C GLU A 56 -11.45 21.02 0.74
N VAL A 57 -11.37 20.71 2.02
CA VAL A 57 -10.10 20.40 2.69
C VAL A 57 -9.53 19.07 2.19
N GLU A 58 -10.37 18.07 1.86
CA GLU A 58 -9.93 16.80 1.23
C GLU A 58 -9.17 17.09 -0.09
N ALA A 59 -9.74 17.94 -0.95
CA ALA A 59 -9.14 18.33 -2.23
C ALA A 59 -7.84 19.14 -2.04
N GLU A 60 -7.82 20.06 -1.09
CA GLU A 60 -6.63 20.86 -0.78
C GLU A 60 -5.47 19.98 -0.27
N VAL A 61 -5.74 19.10 0.69
CA VAL A 61 -4.74 18.16 1.23
C VAL A 61 -4.24 17.22 0.14
N LEU A 62 -5.13 16.69 -0.72
CA LEU A 62 -4.71 15.85 -1.84
C LEU A 62 -3.74 16.61 -2.76
N LYS A 63 -4.05 17.85 -3.10
CA LYS A 63 -3.17 18.71 -3.91
C LYS A 63 -1.81 18.96 -3.23
N ILE A 64 -1.81 19.20 -1.92
CA ILE A 64 -0.57 19.34 -1.15
C ILE A 64 0.26 18.06 -1.26
N THR A 65 -0.35 16.89 -1.07
CA THR A 65 0.36 15.60 -1.16
C THR A 65 0.94 15.33 -2.54
N GLN A 66 0.27 15.78 -3.60
CA GLN A 66 0.76 15.68 -4.98
C GLN A 66 2.00 16.56 -5.23
N ASN A 67 2.12 17.66 -4.53
CA ASN A 67 3.22 18.61 -4.69
C ASN A 67 4.44 18.27 -3.82
N LEU A 68 4.35 17.31 -2.89
CA LEU A 68 5.46 16.91 -2.03
C LEU A 68 6.63 16.27 -2.81
N GLY A 69 6.38 15.72 -4.00
CA GLY A 69 7.40 15.05 -4.81
C GLY A 69 7.84 13.69 -4.27
N ILE A 70 7.32 13.24 -3.12
CA ILE A 70 7.63 11.94 -2.52
C ILE A 70 7.02 10.81 -3.35
N GLY A 71 5.81 11.03 -3.86
CA GLY A 71 5.07 10.05 -4.65
C GLY A 71 4.78 8.76 -3.91
N ALA A 72 4.60 7.68 -4.65
CA ALA A 72 4.30 6.38 -4.06
C ALA A 72 5.47 5.82 -3.24
N GLN A 73 6.71 5.99 -3.72
CA GLN A 73 7.92 5.53 -3.01
C GLN A 73 9.21 6.21 -3.49
N PHE A 74 9.32 6.51 -4.78
CA PHE A 74 10.53 7.01 -5.43
C PHE A 74 10.33 8.34 -6.14
N GLY A 75 9.38 9.12 -5.70
CA GLY A 75 9.01 10.38 -6.32
C GLY A 75 7.71 10.30 -7.11
N GLY A 76 7.29 11.44 -7.64
CA GLY A 76 6.06 11.59 -8.40
C GLY A 76 4.91 12.18 -7.58
N LYS A 77 3.68 12.10 -8.13
CA LYS A 77 2.49 12.74 -7.58
C LYS A 77 1.69 11.88 -6.60
N TYR A 78 1.78 10.55 -6.70
CA TYR A 78 0.84 9.66 -6.04
C TYR A 78 1.28 9.23 -4.65
N PHE A 79 1.40 10.21 -3.74
CA PHE A 79 1.59 9.93 -2.32
C PHE A 79 0.32 9.36 -1.67
N CYS A 80 -0.85 9.90 -2.06
CA CYS A 80 -2.14 9.40 -1.65
C CYS A 80 -3.01 9.05 -2.88
N HIS A 81 -3.83 8.00 -2.74
CA HIS A 81 -4.94 7.72 -3.65
C HIS A 81 -6.08 8.71 -3.43
N ASP A 82 -6.41 8.89 -2.17
CA ASP A 82 -7.50 9.75 -1.73
C ASP A 82 -7.25 10.26 -0.30
N VAL A 83 -8.01 11.27 0.06
CA VAL A 83 -8.00 11.89 1.38
C VAL A 83 -9.43 11.91 1.91
N ARG A 84 -9.59 11.68 3.19
CA ARG A 84 -10.85 11.89 3.93
C ARG A 84 -10.61 12.84 5.07
N VAL A 85 -11.42 13.90 5.14
CA VAL A 85 -11.42 14.83 6.27
C VAL A 85 -12.80 14.80 6.93
N ILE A 86 -12.82 14.32 8.16
CA ILE A 86 -14.05 14.20 8.94
C ILE A 86 -14.02 15.23 10.05
N ARG A 87 -15.09 15.99 10.15
CA ARG A 87 -15.33 16.91 11.26
C ARG A 87 -16.35 16.32 12.20
N LEU A 88 -15.97 16.22 13.47
CA LEU A 88 -16.81 15.68 14.54
C LEU A 88 -17.20 16.80 15.52
N PRO A 89 -18.37 16.70 16.13
CA PRO A 89 -18.71 17.53 17.29
C PRO A 89 -17.64 17.38 18.37
N ARG A 90 -17.35 18.46 19.08
CA ARG A 90 -16.34 18.50 20.13
C ARG A 90 -16.76 19.31 21.33
N HIS A 91 -16.14 19.06 22.44
CA HIS A 91 -16.23 19.96 23.60
C HIS A 91 -15.50 21.28 23.31
N GLY A 92 -16.06 22.40 23.76
CA GLY A 92 -15.49 23.73 23.51
C GLY A 92 -14.06 23.93 23.99
N ALA A 93 -13.67 23.23 25.05
CA ALA A 93 -12.34 23.30 25.64
C ALA A 93 -11.31 22.30 25.08
N SER A 94 -11.69 21.45 24.08
CA SER A 94 -10.79 20.45 23.53
C SER A 94 -10.87 20.39 22.03
N LEU A 95 -9.75 20.07 21.39
CA LEU A 95 -9.67 19.86 19.94
C LEU A 95 -8.79 18.65 19.66
N PRO A 96 -9.30 17.44 19.85
CA PRO A 96 -8.56 16.25 19.44
C PRO A 96 -8.47 16.20 17.93
N ILE A 97 -7.31 15.82 17.41
CA ILE A 97 -7.06 15.63 15.98
C ILE A 97 -6.36 14.27 15.83
N ALA A 98 -6.80 13.49 14.86
CA ALA A 98 -6.15 12.23 14.52
C ALA A 98 -5.88 12.14 13.02
N ILE A 99 -4.76 11.53 12.69
CA ILE A 99 -4.37 11.19 11.32
C ILE A 99 -4.19 9.67 11.25
N ALA A 100 -4.77 9.05 10.24
CA ALA A 100 -4.62 7.64 9.97
C ALA A 100 -4.39 7.41 8.48
N VAL A 101 -3.71 6.31 8.17
CA VAL A 101 -3.53 5.85 6.79
C VAL A 101 -3.94 4.39 6.66
N SER A 102 -4.51 4.05 5.52
CA SER A 102 -4.67 2.68 5.07
C SER A 102 -3.77 2.40 3.88
N CYS A 103 -3.38 1.13 3.75
CA CYS A 103 -2.44 0.67 2.75
C CYS A 103 -3.09 0.62 1.37
N SER A 104 -2.33 0.93 0.30
CA SER A 104 -2.79 0.75 -1.08
C SER A 104 -3.19 -0.69 -1.41
N ALA A 105 -2.73 -1.67 -0.63
CA ALA A 105 -3.16 -3.06 -0.77
C ALA A 105 -4.64 -3.30 -0.41
N ASP A 106 -5.31 -2.32 0.18
CA ASP A 106 -6.74 -2.30 0.52
C ASP A 106 -7.25 -3.61 1.15
N ARG A 107 -6.52 -4.10 2.15
CA ARG A 107 -6.74 -5.40 2.80
C ARG A 107 -7.85 -5.33 3.85
N GLN A 108 -9.00 -4.90 3.46
CA GLN A 108 -10.17 -4.75 4.32
C GLN A 108 -11.41 -5.24 3.58
N ALA A 109 -12.41 -5.65 4.34
CA ALA A 109 -13.74 -5.93 3.84
C ALA A 109 -14.74 -5.43 4.85
N LYS A 110 -15.88 -4.92 4.38
CA LYS A 110 -16.99 -4.54 5.24
C LYS A 110 -17.82 -5.76 5.54
N ALA A 111 -18.33 -5.85 6.76
CA ALA A 111 -19.24 -6.91 7.16
C ALA A 111 -20.42 -6.34 7.94
N LYS A 112 -21.57 -6.98 7.80
CA LYS A 112 -22.79 -6.65 8.55
C LYS A 112 -23.30 -7.92 9.22
N ILE A 113 -23.52 -7.83 10.53
CA ILE A 113 -24.09 -8.93 11.32
C ILE A 113 -25.50 -8.51 11.71
N THR A 114 -26.48 -9.31 11.35
CA THR A 114 -27.90 -9.10 11.67
C THR A 114 -28.50 -10.38 12.22
N LYS A 115 -29.78 -10.33 12.57
CA LYS A 115 -30.53 -11.54 12.98
C LYS A 115 -30.69 -12.55 11.84
N GLU A 116 -30.65 -12.08 10.59
CA GLU A 116 -30.74 -12.90 9.38
C GLU A 116 -29.42 -13.59 9.00
N GLY A 117 -28.29 -13.11 9.54
CA GLY A 117 -27.00 -13.74 9.28
C GLY A 117 -25.82 -12.77 9.25
N VAL A 118 -24.70 -13.30 8.75
CA VAL A 118 -23.45 -12.57 8.54
C VAL A 118 -23.28 -12.31 7.05
N PHE A 119 -23.20 -11.05 6.69
CA PHE A 119 -23.00 -10.59 5.33
C PHE A 119 -21.61 -9.97 5.22
N ILE A 120 -20.87 -10.36 4.22
CA ILE A 120 -19.52 -9.81 3.93
C ILE A 120 -19.60 -9.11 2.57
N GLU A 121 -18.94 -7.97 2.45
CA GLU A 121 -18.79 -7.23 1.22
C GLU A 121 -18.23 -8.15 0.12
N GLU A 122 -18.89 -8.19 -1.02
CA GLU A 122 -18.36 -8.89 -2.17
C GLU A 122 -17.25 -8.05 -2.81
N LEU A 123 -16.05 -8.61 -2.81
CA LEU A 123 -14.89 -7.96 -3.44
C LEU A 123 -14.85 -8.34 -4.92
N GLU A 124 -14.31 -7.42 -5.72
CA GLU A 124 -14.09 -7.67 -7.13
C GLU A 124 -13.20 -8.90 -7.36
N ARG A 125 -13.66 -9.82 -8.19
CA ARG A 125 -12.96 -11.08 -8.48
C ARG A 125 -12.06 -11.00 -9.71
N ASP A 126 -12.38 -10.08 -10.62
CA ASP A 126 -11.59 -9.80 -11.81
C ASP A 126 -11.19 -8.32 -11.88
N PRO A 127 -10.21 -7.89 -11.05
CA PRO A 127 -9.77 -6.50 -11.03
C PRO A 127 -9.05 -6.09 -12.33
N ALA A 128 -8.68 -7.04 -13.17
CA ALA A 128 -7.94 -6.76 -14.40
C ALA A 128 -8.78 -5.92 -15.40
N HIS A 129 -10.10 -6.01 -15.36
CA HIS A 129 -10.97 -5.22 -16.24
C HIS A 129 -10.97 -3.71 -15.93
N PHE A 130 -10.47 -3.31 -14.75
CA PHE A 130 -10.27 -1.89 -14.43
C PHE A 130 -8.93 -1.33 -14.93
N LEU A 131 -8.03 -2.20 -15.39
CA LEU A 131 -6.78 -1.71 -15.96
C LEU A 131 -7.08 -1.00 -17.28
N PRO A 132 -6.53 0.21 -17.48
CA PRO A 132 -6.62 0.83 -18.80
C PRO A 132 -5.97 -0.11 -19.82
N GLU A 133 -6.52 -0.16 -21.03
CA GLU A 133 -5.83 -0.79 -22.16
C GLU A 133 -4.49 -0.06 -22.33
N THR A 134 -3.45 -0.64 -21.78
CA THR A 134 -2.09 -0.14 -21.99
C THR A 134 -1.65 -0.63 -23.36
N THR A 135 -1.73 0.23 -24.35
CA THR A 135 -0.90 0.05 -25.54
C THR A 135 0.56 0.21 -25.09
N ASP A 136 1.44 -0.67 -25.56
CA ASP A 136 2.90 -0.62 -25.29
C ASP A 136 3.56 0.69 -25.78
N GLU A 137 2.80 1.61 -26.34
CA GLU A 137 3.22 2.89 -26.90
C GLU A 137 3.74 3.91 -25.87
N HIS A 138 3.61 3.66 -24.57
CA HIS A 138 4.12 4.53 -23.51
C HIS A 138 5.36 4.00 -22.76
N LEU A 139 5.95 2.91 -23.23
CA LEU A 139 7.27 2.51 -22.81
C LEU A 139 8.27 3.37 -23.57
N ASP A 140 8.65 4.51 -22.96
CA ASP A 140 9.74 5.34 -23.45
C ASP A 140 10.90 4.48 -23.97
N GLU A 141 11.50 4.89 -25.08
CA GLU A 141 12.67 4.28 -25.75
C GLU A 141 13.90 4.11 -24.83
N THR A 142 13.82 4.62 -23.62
CA THR A 142 14.90 4.65 -22.62
C THR A 142 14.91 3.46 -21.64
N VAL A 143 14.05 2.45 -21.85
CA VAL A 143 14.00 1.28 -20.94
C VAL A 143 15.10 0.27 -21.32
N VAL A 144 16.01 0.02 -20.38
CA VAL A 144 17.06 -0.99 -20.55
C VAL A 144 16.50 -2.39 -20.31
N LYS A 145 16.62 -3.27 -21.30
CA LYS A 145 16.17 -4.67 -21.18
C LYS A 145 17.25 -5.53 -20.57
N ILE A 146 16.95 -6.21 -19.48
CA ILE A 146 17.86 -7.11 -18.75
C ILE A 146 17.28 -8.53 -18.78
N ASP A 147 18.06 -9.46 -19.29
CA ASP A 147 17.74 -10.89 -19.28
C ASP A 147 18.26 -11.54 -18.00
N LEU A 148 17.34 -11.97 -17.14
CA LEU A 148 17.62 -12.64 -15.86
C LEU A 148 17.85 -14.14 -16.01
N SER A 149 17.82 -14.71 -17.20
CA SER A 149 18.17 -16.10 -17.44
C SER A 149 19.70 -16.34 -17.44
N LYS A 150 20.47 -15.28 -17.50
CA LYS A 150 21.94 -15.31 -17.45
C LYS A 150 22.46 -15.57 -16.03
N PRO A 151 23.73 -16.01 -15.90
CA PRO A 151 24.38 -16.13 -14.59
C PRO A 151 24.37 -14.79 -13.81
N MET A 152 24.19 -14.86 -12.50
CA MET A 152 24.14 -13.65 -11.65
C MET A 152 25.39 -12.77 -11.74
N SER A 153 26.55 -13.32 -12.05
CA SER A 153 27.77 -12.56 -12.29
C SER A 153 27.66 -11.63 -13.50
N GLU A 154 27.08 -12.12 -14.59
CA GLU A 154 26.83 -11.34 -15.81
C GLU A 154 25.75 -10.30 -15.60
N ILE A 155 24.64 -10.69 -14.94
CA ILE A 155 23.54 -9.76 -14.62
C ILE A 155 24.06 -8.59 -13.80
N ARG A 156 24.86 -8.85 -12.77
CA ARG A 156 25.46 -7.79 -11.93
C ARG A 156 26.42 -6.91 -12.72
N ALA A 157 27.26 -7.49 -13.57
CA ALA A 157 28.16 -6.73 -14.43
C ALA A 157 27.41 -5.83 -15.41
N GLU A 158 26.29 -6.31 -15.95
CA GLU A 158 25.42 -5.50 -16.82
C GLU A 158 24.75 -4.37 -16.05
N LEU A 159 24.12 -4.66 -14.92
CA LEU A 159 23.44 -3.66 -14.08
C LEU A 159 24.38 -2.55 -13.58
N SER A 160 25.64 -2.87 -13.32
CA SER A 160 26.67 -1.91 -12.87
C SER A 160 27.01 -0.83 -13.90
N LYS A 161 26.62 -1.00 -15.15
CA LYS A 161 26.85 -0.01 -16.22
C LYS A 161 25.86 1.17 -16.16
N TYR A 162 24.75 1.01 -15.45
CA TYR A 162 23.67 1.98 -15.46
C TYR A 162 23.60 2.76 -14.14
N PRO A 163 23.31 4.06 -14.20
CA PRO A 163 23.16 4.87 -13.01
C PRO A 163 21.89 4.48 -12.22
N VAL A 164 21.89 4.82 -10.93
CA VAL A 164 20.69 4.69 -10.08
C VAL A 164 19.51 5.41 -10.72
N LYS A 165 18.30 4.84 -10.59
CA LYS A 165 17.03 5.30 -11.21
C LYS A 165 16.89 4.99 -12.71
N THR A 166 17.79 4.26 -13.34
CA THR A 166 17.56 3.77 -14.69
C THR A 166 16.35 2.86 -14.74
N ARG A 167 15.47 3.06 -15.70
CA ARG A 167 14.32 2.18 -15.94
C ARG A 167 14.79 0.88 -16.55
N LEU A 168 14.40 -0.24 -15.94
CA LEU A 168 14.77 -1.57 -16.38
C LEU A 168 13.53 -2.39 -16.73
N SER A 169 13.58 -3.12 -17.84
CA SER A 169 12.64 -4.19 -18.17
C SER A 169 13.32 -5.52 -17.90
N LEU A 170 12.89 -6.22 -16.87
CA LEU A 170 13.49 -7.48 -16.41
C LEU A 170 12.69 -8.65 -16.97
N THR A 171 13.36 -9.57 -17.68
CA THR A 171 12.74 -10.78 -18.21
C THR A 171 13.48 -12.00 -17.69
N GLY A 172 12.76 -12.94 -17.09
CA GLY A 172 13.31 -14.18 -16.56
C GLY A 172 12.80 -14.52 -15.16
N THR A 173 13.47 -15.47 -14.49
CA THR A 173 13.05 -15.96 -13.19
C THR A 173 13.46 -15.01 -12.07
N LEU A 174 12.49 -14.68 -11.20
CA LEU A 174 12.67 -13.93 -9.96
C LEU A 174 12.23 -14.76 -8.76
N VAL A 175 12.95 -14.65 -7.67
CA VAL A 175 12.51 -15.16 -6.37
C VAL A 175 11.75 -14.06 -5.65
N VAL A 176 10.47 -14.28 -5.38
CA VAL A 176 9.68 -13.34 -4.59
C VAL A 176 9.76 -13.72 -3.12
N ALA A 177 10.42 -12.90 -2.33
CA ALA A 177 10.67 -13.19 -0.92
C ALA A 177 10.70 -11.90 -0.10
N ARG A 178 10.00 -11.93 1.03
CA ARG A 178 9.90 -10.81 1.96
C ARG A 178 10.26 -11.26 3.39
N ASP A 179 9.88 -10.48 4.38
CA ASP A 179 10.26 -10.63 5.80
C ASP A 179 10.30 -12.08 6.30
N LEU A 180 9.21 -12.83 6.09
CA LEU A 180 9.09 -14.19 6.60
C LEU A 180 10.06 -15.17 5.93
N ALA A 181 10.25 -15.01 4.62
CA ALA A 181 11.20 -15.82 3.87
C ALA A 181 12.64 -15.52 4.31
N HIS A 182 13.00 -14.24 4.44
CA HIS A 182 14.32 -13.85 4.92
C HIS A 182 14.57 -14.29 6.38
N ALA A 183 13.58 -14.21 7.25
CA ALA A 183 13.70 -14.71 8.63
C ALA A 183 13.97 -16.23 8.66
N LYS A 184 13.30 -17.00 7.82
CA LYS A 184 13.54 -18.45 7.69
C LYS A 184 14.96 -18.74 7.16
N ILE A 185 15.42 -17.99 6.18
CA ILE A 185 16.77 -18.16 5.62
C ILE A 185 17.82 -17.78 6.66
N LYS A 186 17.62 -16.68 7.40
CA LYS A 186 18.50 -16.31 8.51
C LYS A 186 18.57 -17.44 9.55
N ALA A 187 17.45 -18.01 9.96
CA ALA A 187 17.42 -19.12 10.91
C ALA A 187 18.17 -20.38 10.39
N LEU A 188 18.10 -20.65 9.07
CA LEU A 188 18.89 -21.71 8.44
C LEU A 188 20.38 -21.45 8.56
N ILE A 189 20.81 -20.23 8.22
CA ILE A 189 22.23 -19.83 8.28
C ILE A 189 22.72 -19.86 9.73
N ASP A 190 21.97 -19.32 10.67
CA ASP A 190 22.30 -19.31 12.10
C ASP A 190 22.40 -20.75 12.67
N SER A 191 21.70 -21.72 12.09
CA SER A 191 21.80 -23.14 12.43
C SER A 191 22.95 -23.88 11.71
N GLY A 192 23.82 -23.17 11.00
CA GLY A 192 24.94 -23.75 10.25
C GLY A 192 24.55 -24.45 8.94
N LYS A 193 23.32 -24.29 8.50
CA LYS A 193 22.85 -24.87 7.21
C LYS A 193 23.16 -23.91 6.05
N PRO A 194 23.44 -24.43 4.86
CA PRO A 194 23.73 -23.58 3.71
C PRO A 194 22.47 -22.80 3.27
N MET A 195 22.72 -21.60 2.73
CA MET A 195 21.68 -20.83 2.08
C MET A 195 21.14 -21.58 0.86
N PRO A 196 19.83 -21.64 0.64
CA PRO A 196 19.24 -22.31 -0.52
C PRO A 196 19.78 -21.79 -1.85
N ASP A 197 20.00 -22.69 -2.82
CA ASP A 197 20.62 -22.35 -4.09
C ASP A 197 19.81 -21.37 -4.93
N TYR A 198 18.49 -21.42 -4.84
CA TYR A 198 17.63 -20.43 -5.53
C TYR A 198 17.85 -19.00 -5.05
N PHE A 199 18.31 -18.78 -3.81
CA PHE A 199 18.70 -17.46 -3.32
C PHE A 199 20.09 -17.00 -3.78
N LYS A 200 20.93 -17.95 -4.21
CA LYS A 200 22.24 -17.65 -4.78
C LYS A 200 22.16 -17.36 -6.28
N ASN A 201 21.25 -18.07 -6.97
CA ASN A 201 21.24 -18.14 -8.42
C ASN A 201 20.24 -17.16 -9.08
N TYR A 202 19.29 -16.62 -8.33
CA TYR A 202 18.26 -15.76 -8.89
C TYR A 202 18.16 -14.42 -8.14
N ALA A 203 17.77 -13.39 -8.88
CA ALA A 203 17.48 -12.09 -8.30
C ALA A 203 16.26 -12.16 -7.37
N VAL A 204 16.32 -11.44 -6.27
CA VAL A 204 15.22 -11.39 -5.29
C VAL A 204 14.41 -10.12 -5.48
N TYR A 205 13.12 -10.28 -5.75
CA TYR A 205 12.15 -9.21 -5.65
C TYR A 205 11.57 -9.20 -4.23
N TYR A 206 11.93 -8.17 -3.47
CA TYR A 206 11.53 -8.03 -2.08
C TYR A 206 10.07 -7.58 -1.97
N ALA A 207 9.17 -8.50 -2.26
CA ALA A 207 7.74 -8.29 -2.27
C ALA A 207 7.02 -9.49 -1.65
N GLY A 208 5.74 -9.33 -1.34
CA GLY A 208 4.90 -10.41 -0.86
C GLY A 208 3.57 -10.41 -1.59
N PRO A 209 3.18 -11.50 -2.24
CA PRO A 209 1.84 -11.66 -2.76
C PRO A 209 0.83 -11.71 -1.61
N ALA A 210 -0.38 -11.25 -1.86
CA ALA A 210 -1.51 -11.56 -1.00
C ALA A 210 -1.75 -13.08 -1.05
N LYS A 211 -2.26 -13.66 0.04
CA LYS A 211 -2.63 -15.08 0.04
C LYS A 211 -3.69 -15.32 -1.02
N THR A 212 -3.38 -16.14 -1.98
CA THR A 212 -4.28 -16.45 -3.11
C THR A 212 -5.11 -17.67 -2.77
N PRO A 213 -6.44 -17.61 -2.86
CA PRO A 213 -7.28 -18.80 -2.79
C PRO A 213 -6.96 -19.77 -3.93
N THR A 214 -7.16 -21.05 -3.70
CA THR A 214 -6.94 -22.09 -4.72
C THR A 214 -7.79 -21.81 -5.96
N GLY A 215 -7.19 -21.80 -7.14
CA GLY A 215 -7.88 -21.59 -8.42
C GLY A 215 -8.00 -20.14 -8.86
N TYR A 216 -7.45 -19.18 -8.10
CA TYR A 216 -7.44 -17.76 -8.49
C TYR A 216 -6.02 -17.29 -8.83
N ALA A 217 -5.93 -16.28 -9.68
CA ALA A 217 -4.66 -15.63 -10.00
C ALA A 217 -4.07 -14.96 -8.75
N SER A 218 -2.74 -14.89 -8.67
CA SER A 218 -2.07 -14.19 -7.59
C SER A 218 -2.47 -12.71 -7.61
N GLY A 219 -2.94 -12.20 -6.47
CA GLY A 219 -3.26 -10.79 -6.29
C GLY A 219 -2.03 -9.88 -6.36
N SER A 220 -2.22 -8.60 -6.07
CA SER A 220 -1.15 -7.61 -6.10
C SER A 220 0.01 -7.98 -5.18
N PHE A 221 1.22 -7.76 -5.65
CA PHE A 221 2.44 -7.87 -4.85
C PHE A 221 2.70 -6.54 -4.15
N GLY A 222 2.85 -6.60 -2.82
CA GLY A 222 3.25 -5.43 -2.05
C GLY A 222 4.77 -5.37 -1.91
N PRO A 223 5.49 -4.57 -2.71
CA PRO A 223 6.90 -4.35 -2.49
C PRO A 223 7.10 -3.68 -1.13
N LYS A 224 8.12 -4.09 -0.39
CA LYS A 224 8.50 -3.47 0.87
C LYS A 224 9.83 -2.77 0.68
N ILE A 225 9.80 -1.46 0.66
CA ILE A 225 10.97 -0.62 0.45
C ILE A 225 11.45 -0.09 1.80
N GLY A 226 12.75 0.10 1.93
CA GLY A 226 13.38 0.73 3.08
C GLY A 226 14.20 -0.17 4.00
N ARG A 227 14.39 -1.44 3.67
CA ARG A 227 15.36 -2.32 4.35
C ARG A 227 16.50 -2.81 3.47
N ALA A 228 16.75 -2.15 2.35
CA ALA A 228 17.89 -2.47 1.48
C ALA A 228 19.22 -1.91 2.00
N HIS A 229 19.27 -1.46 3.25
CA HIS A 229 20.45 -0.89 3.84
C HIS A 229 20.75 -1.59 5.17
N VAL A 230 21.16 -2.81 5.09
CA VAL A 230 21.99 -3.42 6.15
C VAL A 230 22.92 -4.41 5.49
#